data_b2d0208acbc18e0a8e2323d030bc5738
#
_entry.id   b2d0208acbc18e0a8e2323d030bc5738
#
_cell.length_a   1.000
_cell.length_b   1.000
_cell.length_c   1.000
_cell.angle_alpha   90.00
_cell.angle_beta   90.00
_cell.angle_gamma   90.00
#
_symmetry.space_group_name_H-M   'P 1'
#
loop_
_entity.id
_entity.type
_entity.pdbx_description
1 polymer ?
#
loop_
_entity_poly.entity_id
_entity_poly.type
_entity_poly.pdbx_seq_one_letter_code
_entity_poly.pdbx_strand_id
1 'polypeptide(L)'
;MEQKSDTGYFDKLLKNSKTAKRQVAVYLDDTRLEHIDMVTKLFSSISDSKSFSRNTLIEEAIDKFLNESEKYLQEEHDINVSDLLKEKRAERFDTVIFSSKGNGFEQTFLGQEEPACWYPCKISPEREAHVSYIAIYRGQPISAITHYAKIKEFKYDPNLECKVCYFDGDPTPLPNKVVLGDKDSCFFVGSKYTTLESLLNATKTDEMIFG
;
A
#
# COMPACT_ATOMS: atom_id res chain seq x y z
N MET A 1 14.31 -22.76 -36.56
CA MET A 1 13.51 -22.09 -35.50
C MET A 1 14.43 -21.85 -34.33
N GLU A 2 15.01 -20.66 -34.25
CA GLU A 2 15.93 -20.29 -33.17
C GLU A 2 15.10 -19.94 -31.94
N GLN A 3 15.29 -20.70 -30.85
CA GLN A 3 14.82 -20.32 -29.53
C GLN A 3 15.63 -19.08 -29.07
N LYS A 4 15.00 -17.90 -29.09
CA LYS A 4 15.53 -16.72 -28.39
C LYS A 4 15.59 -17.06 -26.90
N SER A 5 16.79 -17.22 -26.38
CA SER A 5 17.02 -17.28 -24.93
C SER A 5 16.59 -15.94 -24.32
N ASP A 6 15.63 -16.00 -23.38
CA ASP A 6 15.11 -14.85 -22.66
C ASP A 6 16.15 -14.38 -21.63
N THR A 7 17.17 -13.65 -22.09
CA THR A 7 18.23 -13.07 -21.25
C THR A 7 17.72 -11.97 -20.32
N GLY A 8 16.52 -11.40 -20.58
CA GLY A 8 15.91 -10.35 -19.76
C GLY A 8 15.44 -10.83 -18.38
N TYR A 9 15.27 -12.14 -18.19
CA TYR A 9 14.88 -12.75 -16.93
C TYR A 9 15.98 -12.65 -15.86
N PHE A 10 17.22 -12.91 -16.23
CA PHE A 10 18.36 -12.86 -15.31
C PHE A 10 18.80 -11.44 -14.97
N ASP A 11 18.56 -10.45 -15.85
CA ASP A 11 18.88 -9.04 -15.58
C ASP A 11 17.96 -8.41 -14.49
N LYS A 12 16.73 -8.91 -14.31
CA LYS A 12 15.82 -8.49 -13.24
C LYS A 12 16.26 -8.99 -11.86
N LEU A 13 16.89 -10.15 -11.78
CA LEU A 13 17.42 -10.75 -10.55
C LEU A 13 18.47 -9.87 -9.85
N LEU A 14 19.13 -9.02 -10.60
CA LEU A 14 20.22 -8.16 -10.12
C LEU A 14 19.75 -6.82 -9.52
N LYS A 15 18.45 -6.49 -9.65
CA LYS A 15 17.88 -5.25 -9.09
C LYS A 15 17.07 -5.53 -7.82
N ASN A 16 17.76 -5.54 -6.66
CA ASN A 16 17.14 -5.71 -5.35
C ASN A 16 16.12 -4.62 -5.05
N SER A 17 14.83 -4.96 -5.00
CA SER A 17 13.82 -4.13 -4.35
C SER A 17 13.88 -4.36 -2.83
N LYS A 18 13.99 -3.28 -2.05
CA LYS A 18 13.93 -3.31 -0.59
C LYS A 18 12.47 -3.49 -0.11
N THR A 19 11.89 -4.65 -0.35
CA THR A 19 10.61 -5.05 0.26
C THR A 19 10.86 -5.71 1.60
N ALA A 20 10.02 -5.43 2.60
CA ALA A 20 10.10 -6.08 3.91
C ALA A 20 9.86 -7.59 3.74
N LYS A 21 10.92 -8.39 3.89
CA LYS A 21 10.85 -9.85 3.78
C LYS A 21 10.36 -10.45 5.08
N ARG A 22 9.38 -11.37 5.00
CA ARG A 22 8.96 -12.23 6.10
C ARG A 22 9.59 -13.60 5.92
N GLN A 23 10.02 -14.23 7.02
CA GLN A 23 10.55 -15.58 6.98
C GLN A 23 9.41 -16.59 6.81
N VAL A 24 9.56 -17.49 5.83
CA VAL A 24 8.68 -18.63 5.61
C VAL A 24 9.55 -19.88 5.63
N ALA A 25 9.16 -20.90 6.40
CA ALA A 25 9.82 -22.19 6.43
C ALA A 25 9.25 -23.08 5.32
N VAL A 26 10.13 -23.65 4.49
CA VAL A 26 9.77 -24.63 3.46
C VAL A 26 10.44 -25.94 3.81
N TYR A 27 9.67 -27.01 3.90
CA TYR A 27 10.16 -28.36 4.16
C TYR A 27 10.35 -29.09 2.84
N LEU A 28 11.57 -29.51 2.54
CA LEU A 28 11.95 -30.25 1.34
C LEU A 28 12.57 -31.58 1.75
N ASP A 29 12.37 -32.62 0.94
CA ASP A 29 13.07 -33.90 1.10
C ASP A 29 14.56 -33.75 0.72
N ASP A 30 15.36 -34.70 1.17
CA ASP A 30 16.81 -34.67 0.97
C ASP A 30 17.19 -34.69 -0.53
N THR A 31 16.45 -35.38 -1.36
CA THR A 31 16.71 -35.47 -2.81
C THR A 31 16.53 -34.11 -3.48
N ARG A 32 15.49 -33.35 -3.09
CA ARG A 32 15.26 -32.00 -3.60
C ARG A 32 16.32 -31.03 -3.10
N LEU A 33 16.74 -31.16 -1.83
CA LEU A 33 17.80 -30.34 -1.26
C LEU A 33 19.13 -30.55 -1.99
N GLU A 34 19.52 -31.79 -2.25
CA GLU A 34 20.72 -32.14 -3.02
C GLU A 34 20.66 -31.59 -4.45
N HIS A 35 19.49 -31.66 -5.09
CA HIS A 35 19.30 -31.10 -6.44
C HIS A 35 19.44 -29.56 -6.44
N ILE A 36 18.81 -28.88 -5.49
CA ILE A 36 18.96 -27.43 -5.32
C ILE A 36 20.42 -27.03 -5.10
N ASP A 37 21.14 -27.78 -4.28
CA ASP A 37 22.56 -27.52 -4.02
C ASP A 37 23.44 -27.69 -5.25
N MET A 38 23.19 -28.76 -6.03
CA MET A 38 23.91 -28.99 -7.25
C MET A 38 23.69 -27.86 -8.26
N VAL A 39 22.42 -27.46 -8.48
CA VAL A 39 22.06 -26.37 -9.40
C VAL A 39 22.67 -25.05 -8.93
N THR A 40 22.54 -24.73 -7.64
CA THR A 40 23.10 -23.50 -7.06
C THR A 40 24.61 -23.42 -7.24
N LYS A 41 25.32 -24.55 -7.02
CA LYS A 41 26.77 -24.65 -7.21
C LYS A 41 27.17 -24.45 -8.67
N LEU A 42 26.45 -25.06 -9.59
CA LEU A 42 26.70 -24.90 -11.03
C LEU A 42 26.49 -23.45 -11.49
N PHE A 43 25.39 -22.81 -11.09
CA PHE A 43 25.15 -21.40 -11.43
C PHE A 43 26.22 -20.49 -10.85
N SER A 44 26.66 -20.73 -9.60
CA SER A 44 27.75 -19.96 -8.99
C SER A 44 29.08 -20.12 -9.69
N SER A 45 29.33 -21.27 -10.34
CA SER A 45 30.56 -21.53 -11.10
C SER A 45 30.58 -20.88 -12.48
N ILE A 46 29.41 -20.58 -13.04
CA ILE A 46 29.27 -19.99 -14.40
C ILE A 46 29.19 -18.46 -14.31
N SER A 47 28.74 -17.91 -13.16
CA SER A 47 28.53 -16.48 -12.96
C SER A 47 29.77 -15.81 -12.35
N ASP A 48 30.41 -14.91 -13.09
CA ASP A 48 31.61 -14.18 -12.65
C ASP A 48 31.35 -13.12 -11.56
N SER A 49 30.11 -12.83 -11.17
CA SER A 49 29.81 -11.59 -10.42
C SER A 49 28.99 -11.71 -9.11
N LYS A 50 28.32 -12.81 -8.81
CA LYS A 50 27.59 -12.98 -7.52
C LYS A 50 27.36 -14.45 -7.17
N SER A 51 27.52 -14.80 -5.87
CA SER A 51 27.10 -16.10 -5.36
C SER A 51 25.58 -16.28 -5.52
N PHE A 52 25.16 -17.18 -6.38
CA PHE A 52 23.79 -17.62 -6.49
C PHE A 52 23.45 -18.48 -5.27
N SER A 53 22.41 -18.14 -4.51
CA SER A 53 22.07 -18.82 -3.26
C SER A 53 20.86 -19.74 -3.41
N ARG A 54 20.69 -20.72 -2.49
CA ARG A 54 19.47 -21.53 -2.40
C ARG A 54 18.21 -20.65 -2.32
N ASN A 55 18.26 -19.58 -1.51
CA ASN A 55 17.13 -18.68 -1.34
C ASN A 55 16.77 -17.99 -2.66
N THR A 56 17.77 -17.55 -3.42
CA THR A 56 17.55 -16.96 -4.74
C THR A 56 16.86 -17.92 -5.69
N LEU A 57 17.32 -19.19 -5.73
CA LEU A 57 16.69 -20.22 -6.58
C LEU A 57 15.23 -20.48 -6.18
N ILE A 58 14.96 -20.55 -4.86
CA ILE A 58 13.61 -20.80 -4.35
C ILE A 58 12.70 -19.59 -4.61
N GLU A 59 13.16 -18.36 -4.37
CA GLU A 59 12.42 -17.13 -4.68
C GLU A 59 12.01 -17.10 -6.15
N GLU A 60 12.95 -17.38 -7.05
CA GLU A 60 12.69 -17.42 -8.50
C GLU A 60 11.70 -18.52 -8.92
N ALA A 61 11.84 -19.70 -8.35
CA ALA A 61 10.91 -20.78 -8.62
C ALA A 61 9.48 -20.43 -8.19
N ILE A 62 9.33 -19.74 -7.03
CA ILE A 62 8.05 -19.27 -6.53
C ILE A 62 7.49 -18.18 -7.45
N ASP A 63 8.29 -17.19 -7.82
CA ASP A 63 7.85 -16.09 -8.68
C ASP A 63 7.41 -16.60 -10.06
N LYS A 64 8.16 -17.55 -10.62
CA LYS A 64 7.79 -18.19 -11.88
C LYS A 64 6.46 -18.94 -11.76
N PHE A 65 6.29 -19.74 -10.71
CA PHE A 65 5.06 -20.49 -10.47
C PHE A 65 3.86 -19.56 -10.27
N LEU A 66 4.01 -18.47 -9.50
CA LEU A 66 2.96 -17.50 -9.29
C LEU A 66 2.55 -16.82 -10.60
N ASN A 67 3.51 -16.38 -11.41
CA ASN A 67 3.24 -15.76 -12.70
C ASN A 67 2.51 -16.71 -13.66
N GLU A 68 2.94 -17.98 -13.73
CA GLU A 68 2.28 -19.00 -14.56
C GLU A 68 0.85 -19.31 -14.05
N SER A 69 0.67 -19.36 -12.72
CA SER A 69 -0.63 -19.59 -12.09
C SER A 69 -1.59 -18.41 -12.31
N GLU A 70 -1.13 -17.17 -12.16
CA GLU A 70 -1.92 -15.97 -12.43
C GLU A 70 -2.37 -15.91 -13.89
N LYS A 71 -1.46 -16.23 -14.80
CA LYS A 71 -1.77 -16.31 -16.24
C LYS A 71 -2.84 -17.37 -16.53
N TYR A 72 -2.70 -18.57 -15.97
CA TYR A 72 -3.67 -19.66 -16.12
C TYR A 72 -5.05 -19.25 -15.57
N LEU A 73 -5.11 -18.64 -14.36
CA LEU A 73 -6.36 -18.17 -13.75
C LEU A 73 -7.04 -17.11 -14.61
N GLN A 74 -6.25 -16.20 -15.20
CA GLN A 74 -6.79 -15.17 -16.10
C GLN A 74 -7.31 -15.74 -17.42
N GLU A 75 -6.55 -16.66 -18.05
CA GLU A 75 -6.88 -17.19 -19.38
C GLU A 75 -8.00 -18.23 -19.35
N GLU A 76 -8.03 -19.13 -18.35
CA GLU A 76 -8.98 -20.24 -18.29
C GLU A 76 -10.22 -19.95 -17.42
N HIS A 77 -10.11 -19.04 -16.47
CA HIS A 77 -11.16 -18.79 -15.48
C HIS A 77 -11.63 -17.34 -15.42
N ASP A 78 -11.04 -16.42 -16.20
CA ASP A 78 -11.31 -14.97 -16.17
C ASP A 78 -11.11 -14.35 -14.77
N ILE A 79 -10.17 -14.90 -13.98
CA ILE A 79 -9.85 -14.46 -12.63
C ILE A 79 -8.59 -13.59 -12.66
N ASN A 80 -8.73 -12.31 -12.34
CA ASN A 80 -7.60 -11.39 -12.18
C ASN A 80 -7.14 -11.35 -10.72
N VAL A 81 -6.07 -12.09 -10.40
CA VAL A 81 -5.50 -12.17 -9.04
C VAL A 81 -5.02 -10.81 -8.55
N SER A 82 -4.46 -9.97 -9.43
CA SER A 82 -4.01 -8.62 -9.06
C SER A 82 -5.14 -7.73 -8.57
N ASP A 83 -6.33 -7.84 -9.17
CA ASP A 83 -7.50 -7.06 -8.75
C ASP A 83 -8.07 -7.57 -7.44
N LEU A 84 -8.16 -8.90 -7.26
CA LEU A 84 -8.53 -9.51 -5.98
C LEU A 84 -7.58 -9.12 -4.84
N LEU A 85 -6.28 -9.04 -5.10
CA LEU A 85 -5.30 -8.58 -4.12
C LEU A 85 -5.44 -7.08 -3.78
N LYS A 86 -5.80 -6.24 -4.76
CA LYS A 86 -6.09 -4.81 -4.53
C LYS A 86 -7.34 -4.66 -3.65
N GLU A 87 -8.41 -5.38 -3.96
CA GLU A 87 -9.65 -5.40 -3.17
C GLU A 87 -9.38 -5.84 -1.74
N LYS A 88 -8.74 -6.98 -1.54
CA LYS A 88 -8.35 -7.48 -0.22
C LYS A 88 -7.44 -6.52 0.57
N ARG A 89 -6.58 -5.78 -0.11
CA ARG A 89 -5.77 -4.72 0.52
C ARG A 89 -6.61 -3.49 0.85
N ALA A 90 -7.63 -3.18 0.01
CA ALA A 90 -8.55 -2.08 0.26
C ALA A 90 -9.41 -2.35 1.50
N GLU A 91 -9.98 -3.54 1.65
CA GLU A 91 -10.78 -3.98 2.81
C GLU A 91 -10.06 -3.84 4.16
N ARG A 92 -8.73 -3.91 4.14
CA ARG A 92 -7.92 -3.88 5.36
C ARG A 92 -7.89 -2.52 6.05
N PHE A 93 -8.17 -1.44 5.33
CA PHE A 93 -8.00 -0.08 5.82
C PHE A 93 -9.32 0.67 5.74
N ASP A 94 -9.81 1.12 6.87
CA ASP A 94 -11.10 1.80 7.04
C ASP A 94 -10.99 3.33 7.11
N THR A 95 -9.78 3.87 7.12
CA THR A 95 -9.51 5.29 7.31
C THR A 95 -8.64 5.85 6.19
N VAL A 96 -9.09 6.92 5.54
CA VAL A 96 -8.30 7.69 4.58
C VAL A 96 -7.76 8.97 5.20
N ILE A 97 -6.50 9.30 4.89
CA ILE A 97 -5.85 10.53 5.34
C ILE A 97 -5.53 11.38 4.11
N PHE A 98 -6.03 12.60 4.10
CA PHE A 98 -5.63 13.65 3.16
C PHE A 98 -4.76 14.69 3.85
N SER A 99 -4.13 15.59 3.08
CA SER A 99 -3.38 16.71 3.61
C SER A 99 -4.10 18.03 3.37
N SER A 100 -4.09 18.92 4.36
CA SER A 100 -4.58 20.30 4.26
C SER A 100 -3.42 21.28 4.16
N LYS A 101 -3.63 22.31 3.35
CA LYS A 101 -2.77 23.49 3.28
C LYS A 101 -3.58 24.72 3.69
N GLY A 102 -2.92 25.66 4.38
CA GLY A 102 -3.56 26.90 4.83
C GLY A 102 -4.75 26.65 5.75
N ASN A 103 -5.82 27.41 5.58
CA ASN A 103 -7.01 27.40 6.45
C ASN A 103 -8.06 26.36 6.07
N GLY A 104 -7.80 25.51 5.06
CA GLY A 104 -8.79 24.51 4.60
C GLY A 104 -9.23 23.54 5.68
N PHE A 105 -8.37 23.26 6.67
CA PHE A 105 -8.73 22.42 7.80
C PHE A 105 -9.81 23.07 8.66
N GLU A 106 -9.65 24.32 9.05
CA GLU A 106 -10.59 25.06 9.91
C GLU A 106 -11.89 25.37 9.18
N GLN A 107 -11.79 25.89 7.97
CA GLN A 107 -12.94 26.34 7.18
C GLN A 107 -13.80 25.17 6.73
N THR A 108 -13.17 24.14 6.15
CA THR A 108 -13.87 23.06 5.48
C THR A 108 -14.03 21.83 6.38
N PHE A 109 -12.93 21.31 6.94
CA PHE A 109 -13.00 20.08 7.72
C PHE A 109 -13.69 20.27 9.07
N LEU A 110 -13.42 21.36 9.80
CA LEU A 110 -14.13 21.69 11.03
C LEU A 110 -15.46 22.40 10.80
N GLY A 111 -15.75 22.83 9.58
CA GLY A 111 -17.02 23.47 9.25
C GLY A 111 -17.23 24.83 9.91
N GLN A 112 -16.20 25.67 10.05
CA GLN A 112 -16.35 26.99 10.68
C GLN A 112 -17.19 27.96 9.86
N GLU A 113 -17.15 27.83 8.52
CA GLU A 113 -17.87 28.72 7.60
C GLU A 113 -19.02 28.02 6.88
N GLU A 114 -18.93 26.68 6.71
CA GLU A 114 -19.88 25.84 6.01
C GLU A 114 -20.06 24.49 6.75
N PRO A 115 -21.07 23.67 6.41
CA PRO A 115 -21.19 22.33 6.96
C PRO A 115 -19.88 21.53 6.78
N ALA A 116 -19.42 20.88 7.84
CA ALA A 116 -18.17 20.13 7.84
C ALA A 116 -18.14 19.07 6.73
N CYS A 117 -17.13 19.16 5.87
CA CYS A 117 -16.91 18.27 4.74
C CYS A 117 -15.42 18.30 4.35
N TRP A 118 -15.04 17.53 3.31
CA TRP A 118 -13.68 17.60 2.75
C TRP A 118 -13.67 17.48 1.25
N TYR A 119 -12.88 18.31 0.57
CA TYR A 119 -12.64 18.26 -0.87
C TYR A 119 -11.30 18.91 -1.27
N PRO A 120 -10.72 18.59 -2.43
CA PRO A 120 -11.13 17.52 -3.33
C PRO A 120 -10.71 16.14 -2.81
N CYS A 121 -11.60 15.14 -2.91
CA CYS A 121 -11.31 13.76 -2.55
C CYS A 121 -10.88 12.96 -3.77
N LYS A 122 -9.57 12.66 -3.88
CA LYS A 122 -9.04 11.75 -4.88
C LYS A 122 -8.95 10.35 -4.27
N ILE A 123 -10.00 9.56 -4.47
CA ILE A 123 -10.13 8.19 -3.97
C ILE A 123 -10.66 7.29 -5.08
N SER A 124 -10.11 6.08 -5.20
CA SER A 124 -10.60 5.09 -6.16
C SER A 124 -11.90 4.43 -5.67
N PRO A 125 -12.77 3.94 -6.59
CA PRO A 125 -14.02 3.28 -6.21
C PRO A 125 -13.83 2.11 -5.24
N GLU A 126 -12.78 1.30 -5.43
CA GLU A 126 -12.46 0.15 -4.57
C GLU A 126 -12.14 0.60 -3.15
N ARG A 127 -11.40 1.70 -2.99
CA ARG A 127 -11.07 2.26 -1.68
C ARG A 127 -12.26 2.96 -1.04
N GLU A 128 -13.07 3.64 -1.84
CA GLU A 128 -14.27 4.35 -1.38
C GLU A 128 -15.27 3.39 -0.70
N ALA A 129 -15.41 2.16 -1.24
CA ALA A 129 -16.32 1.15 -0.69
C ALA A 129 -15.94 0.67 0.74
N HIS A 130 -14.67 0.84 1.13
CA HIS A 130 -14.16 0.27 2.39
C HIS A 130 -13.80 1.32 3.44
N VAL A 131 -13.64 2.59 3.06
CA VAL A 131 -13.31 3.63 4.03
C VAL A 131 -14.56 4.13 4.75
N SER A 132 -14.50 4.14 6.07
CA SER A 132 -15.56 4.64 6.97
C SER A 132 -15.16 5.92 7.69
N TYR A 133 -13.87 6.25 7.68
CA TYR A 133 -13.32 7.41 8.39
C TYR A 133 -12.35 8.21 7.52
N ILE A 134 -12.29 9.51 7.80
CA ILE A 134 -11.38 10.45 7.17
C ILE A 134 -10.61 11.22 8.25
N ALA A 135 -9.32 11.43 8.03
CA ALA A 135 -8.50 12.29 8.86
C ALA A 135 -7.69 13.25 7.98
N ILE A 136 -7.28 14.39 8.54
CA ILE A 136 -6.54 15.39 7.80
C ILE A 136 -5.19 15.66 8.47
N TYR A 137 -4.13 15.44 7.71
CA TYR A 137 -2.81 15.93 8.09
C TYR A 137 -2.72 17.42 7.83
N ARG A 138 -2.49 18.18 8.87
CA ARG A 138 -2.30 19.63 8.82
C ARG A 138 -0.84 19.91 8.54
N GLY A 139 -0.57 20.61 7.43
CA GLY A 139 0.80 21.03 7.10
C GLY A 139 1.37 22.00 8.15
N GLN A 140 2.56 22.56 7.87
CA GLN A 140 3.17 23.55 8.76
C GLN A 140 2.22 24.71 9.05
N PRO A 141 2.24 25.31 10.27
CA PRO A 141 3.16 25.01 11.37
C PRO A 141 2.77 23.82 12.26
N ILE A 142 1.59 23.22 12.08
CA ILE A 142 1.04 22.17 12.96
C ILE A 142 1.75 20.84 12.78
N SER A 143 1.99 20.43 11.52
CA SER A 143 2.67 19.20 11.11
C SER A 143 2.17 17.93 11.81
N ALA A 144 0.85 17.79 11.94
CA ALA A 144 0.21 16.67 12.65
C ALA A 144 -1.21 16.37 12.15
N ILE A 145 -1.71 15.17 12.45
CA ILE A 145 -3.13 14.82 12.40
C ILE A 145 -3.70 15.05 13.80
N THR A 146 -4.79 15.80 13.88
CA THR A 146 -5.40 16.21 15.16
C THR A 146 -6.85 15.79 15.33
N HIS A 147 -7.55 15.50 14.23
CA HIS A 147 -8.95 15.12 14.22
C HIS A 147 -9.21 14.06 13.15
N TYR A 148 -10.32 13.38 13.32
CA TYR A 148 -10.91 12.50 12.32
C TYR A 148 -12.42 12.76 12.24
N ALA A 149 -13.06 12.32 11.15
CA ALA A 149 -14.52 12.35 11.02
C ALA A 149 -15.02 11.01 10.49
N LYS A 150 -16.25 10.65 10.84
CA LYS A 150 -16.94 9.50 10.24
C LYS A 150 -17.51 9.93 8.89
N ILE A 151 -17.29 9.13 7.87
CA ILE A 151 -17.77 9.38 6.53
C ILE A 151 -19.26 8.99 6.44
N LYS A 152 -20.07 9.90 5.90
CA LYS A 152 -21.46 9.63 5.52
C LYS A 152 -21.53 9.13 4.09
N GLU A 153 -20.96 9.90 3.16
CA GLU A 153 -20.94 9.58 1.75
C GLU A 153 -19.86 10.38 1.01
N PHE A 154 -19.46 9.86 -0.16
CA PHE A 154 -18.73 10.62 -1.16
C PHE A 154 -19.68 10.98 -2.29
N LYS A 155 -19.67 12.25 -2.71
CA LYS A 155 -20.53 12.73 -3.79
C LYS A 155 -19.79 13.70 -4.69
N TYR A 156 -20.03 13.62 -5.99
CA TYR A 156 -19.52 14.60 -6.94
C TYR A 156 -20.33 15.89 -6.84
N ASP A 157 -19.66 17.02 -6.61
CA ASP A 157 -20.27 18.33 -6.62
C ASP A 157 -19.93 19.04 -7.93
N PRO A 158 -20.96 19.35 -8.76
CA PRO A 158 -20.76 20.01 -10.06
C PRO A 158 -20.22 21.44 -9.93
N ASN A 159 -20.50 22.16 -8.83
CA ASN A 159 -20.03 23.53 -8.63
C ASN A 159 -18.54 23.58 -8.26
N LEU A 160 -18.09 22.58 -7.50
CA LEU A 160 -16.69 22.42 -7.13
C LEU A 160 -15.89 21.60 -8.14
N GLU A 161 -16.57 20.99 -9.12
CA GLU A 161 -16.01 20.12 -10.13
C GLU A 161 -15.15 18.98 -9.54
N CYS A 162 -15.49 18.51 -8.34
CA CYS A 162 -14.74 17.48 -7.64
C CYS A 162 -15.61 16.61 -6.74
N LYS A 163 -15.02 15.51 -6.26
CA LYS A 163 -15.64 14.65 -5.26
C LYS A 163 -15.49 15.26 -3.87
N VAL A 164 -16.59 15.35 -3.13
CA VAL A 164 -16.70 15.83 -1.77
C VAL A 164 -17.02 14.67 -0.83
N CYS A 165 -16.36 14.64 0.31
CA CYS A 165 -16.66 13.75 1.43
C CYS A 165 -17.54 14.47 2.45
N TYR A 166 -18.77 14.02 2.62
CA TYR A 166 -19.70 14.50 3.66
C TYR A 166 -19.58 13.64 4.92
N PHE A 167 -19.70 14.26 6.08
CA PHE A 167 -19.50 13.58 7.36
C PHE A 167 -20.83 13.19 8.03
N ASP A 168 -20.75 12.13 8.82
CA ASP A 168 -21.81 11.67 9.72
C ASP A 168 -21.54 12.22 11.13
N GLY A 169 -21.95 13.47 11.36
CA GLY A 169 -21.66 14.22 12.58
C GLY A 169 -20.39 15.10 12.47
N ASP A 170 -20.03 15.73 13.58
CA ASP A 170 -18.89 16.65 13.65
C ASP A 170 -17.55 15.91 13.71
N PRO A 171 -16.46 16.52 13.20
CA PRO A 171 -15.12 15.99 13.36
C PRO A 171 -14.74 15.84 14.85
N THR A 172 -14.16 14.70 15.18
CA THR A 172 -13.78 14.33 16.55
C THR A 172 -12.27 14.53 16.74
N PRO A 173 -11.82 15.21 17.81
CA PRO A 173 -10.42 15.32 18.13
C PRO A 173 -9.80 13.96 18.46
N LEU A 174 -8.56 13.72 18.02
CA LEU A 174 -7.81 12.55 18.42
C LEU A 174 -7.41 12.62 19.89
N PRO A 175 -7.30 11.50 20.61
CA PRO A 175 -6.78 11.45 21.98
C PRO A 175 -5.37 12.07 22.07
N ASN A 176 -4.55 11.79 21.07
CA ASN A 176 -3.21 12.33 20.90
C ASN A 176 -3.05 12.87 19.47
N LYS A 177 -2.38 14.01 19.32
CA LYS A 177 -1.99 14.44 17.98
C LYS A 177 -0.93 13.49 17.41
N VAL A 178 -1.07 13.11 16.14
CA VAL A 178 -0.11 12.22 15.46
C VAL A 178 0.83 13.09 14.63
N VAL A 179 2.08 13.21 15.07
CA VAL A 179 3.12 13.99 14.36
C VAL A 179 3.78 13.16 13.28
N LEU A 180 4.48 13.81 12.34
CA LEU A 180 5.06 13.17 11.17
C LEU A 180 6.14 12.09 11.49
N GLY A 181 6.81 12.15 12.65
CA GLY A 181 7.89 11.20 12.99
C GLY A 181 9.09 11.33 12.04
N ASP A 182 9.72 10.21 11.72
CA ASP A 182 10.89 10.14 10.84
C ASP A 182 10.53 10.13 9.33
N LYS A 183 9.24 10.27 8.99
CA LYS A 183 8.80 10.32 7.59
C LYS A 183 9.18 11.66 6.95
N ASP A 184 9.42 11.61 5.64
CA ASP A 184 9.64 12.80 4.82
C ASP A 184 8.42 13.74 4.89
N SER A 185 8.66 15.06 4.81
CA SER A 185 7.62 16.09 4.74
C SER A 185 6.63 15.89 3.58
N CYS A 186 7.06 15.19 2.54
CA CYS A 186 6.23 14.82 1.38
C CYS A 186 5.40 13.54 1.60
N PHE A 187 5.50 12.88 2.77
CA PHE A 187 4.80 11.61 3.02
C PHE A 187 3.30 11.68 2.75
N PHE A 188 2.65 12.78 3.13
CA PHE A 188 1.21 12.99 2.90
C PHE A 188 0.88 13.66 1.56
N VAL A 189 1.77 13.63 0.58
CA VAL A 189 1.41 13.97 -0.80
C VAL A 189 0.54 12.85 -1.36
N GLY A 190 -0.71 13.18 -1.69
CA GLY A 190 -1.75 12.21 -2.04
C GLY A 190 -2.43 11.57 -0.81
N SER A 191 -3.44 10.73 -1.07
CA SER A 191 -4.15 10.00 -0.02
C SER A 191 -3.30 8.88 0.58
N LYS A 192 -3.42 8.68 1.90
CA LYS A 192 -2.86 7.55 2.64
C LYS A 192 -3.98 6.78 3.29
N TYR A 193 -3.79 5.48 3.48
CA TYR A 193 -4.81 4.62 4.08
C TYR A 193 -4.24 3.94 5.32
N THR A 194 -5.07 3.85 6.36
CA THR A 194 -4.74 3.23 7.65
C THR A 194 -6.00 2.66 8.29
N THR A 195 -5.90 2.11 9.50
CA THR A 195 -7.07 1.77 10.30
C THR A 195 -7.32 2.86 11.33
N LEU A 196 -8.59 3.07 11.70
CA LEU A 196 -8.94 4.01 12.79
C LEU A 196 -8.23 3.62 14.09
N GLU A 197 -8.16 2.34 14.40
CA GLU A 197 -7.45 1.83 15.58
C GLU A 197 -5.98 2.26 15.58
N SER A 198 -5.29 2.08 14.45
CA SER A 198 -3.89 2.51 14.31
C SER A 198 -3.73 4.01 14.49
N LEU A 199 -4.65 4.81 13.97
CA LEU A 199 -4.66 6.27 14.11
C LEU A 199 -4.90 6.73 15.56
N LEU A 200 -5.85 6.10 16.26
CA LEU A 200 -6.20 6.47 17.65
C LEU A 200 -5.09 6.12 18.66
N ASN A 201 -4.32 5.08 18.40
CA ASN A 201 -3.26 4.60 19.29
C ASN A 201 -1.89 5.24 19.02
N ALA A 202 -1.70 5.89 17.87
CA ALA A 202 -0.43 6.46 17.48
C ALA A 202 -0.21 7.86 18.07
N THR A 203 1.05 8.21 18.30
CA THR A 203 1.55 9.57 18.56
C THR A 203 2.45 10.08 17.43
N LYS A 204 2.99 9.14 16.63
CA LYS A 204 3.81 9.40 15.44
C LYS A 204 3.38 8.51 14.28
N THR A 205 3.61 8.98 13.07
CA THR A 205 3.30 8.19 11.86
C THR A 205 4.08 6.90 11.76
N ASP A 206 5.25 6.79 12.40
CA ASP A 206 6.07 5.56 12.39
C ASP A 206 5.43 4.40 13.17
N GLU A 207 4.51 4.70 14.07
CA GLU A 207 3.72 3.75 14.83
C GLU A 207 2.48 3.25 14.06
N MET A 208 2.15 3.88 12.94
CA MET A 208 0.95 3.58 12.15
C MET A 208 1.21 2.54 11.05
N ILE A 209 0.17 1.77 10.77
CA ILE A 209 0.14 0.83 9.64
C ILE A 209 -0.49 1.55 8.45
N PHE A 210 0.22 1.60 7.32
CA PHE A 210 -0.26 2.19 6.08
C PHE A 210 -0.42 1.15 4.96
N GLY A 211 -1.37 1.42 4.02
CA GLY A 211 -1.65 0.62 2.84
C GLY A 211 -1.60 1.40 1.53
#